data_fc6556c50f93cbe2b3b45859649cff7a
#
_entry.id   fc6556c50f93cbe2b3b45859649cff7a
#
_cell.length_a   1.000
_cell.length_b   1.000
_cell.length_c   1.000
_cell.angle_alpha   90.00
_cell.angle_beta   90.00
_cell.angle_gamma   90.00
#
_symmetry.space_group_name_H-M   'P 1'
#
loop_
_entity.id
_entity.type
_entity.pdbx_description
1 polymer ?
#
loop_
_entity_poly.entity_id
_entity_poly.type
_entity_poly.pdbx_seq_one_letter_code
_entity_poly.pdbx_strand_id
1 'polypeptide(L)'
;MQSVSRIMKMFFIFLLMLSAGCASDRPPTGGAVDTAPLRVVSSSPAPSSVNAVTDTIHLTFSHFISARQLIDALRFSPSIGDFDLAVQGKDVIIRVLNPLKNNCTYVVTLDKHLRDNRGRTFPGPYSFAFSTGPVLDTGKISGKVLNLDYSPATNALLLAFSDRHEPDGSENLLKRETEYIVQANASGVFAFNNIKQGSYKIIALNDRNSNLNFDYKTEEAGVSCKSLVAAGTSDLMIRLNGVHTDTDGIVSCTPLEQQLLALKFARSLNITSFNPAKLEIRHAVSGDLIPVVTWFSRNRSLYDSDYVVVTDKLQPNQPYLIRYSDHDGKETMRAIPFFSSSRPTGNRPVSVTITPDNKSEPAFLDSSWPSLGKVVLVKFSVPVDEAEVNRAVTLAETVNGKQGSLIFSLHKLDPRTFAMKPANGFQPGRYYTLTVIKAAITGFTSLTDQSKPVVSQFRTAEKKDTGSISGKGHASAKHVVIEAKASGSASSFSTTVSCDKNGIFRYTFSELPPGSYTVSAFSPFGDKPPAPYRQWNPGSVKPYKPAEPFGLYAEPVTVRAGWTTENIDIHIISSR
;
A
#
# COMPACT_ATOMS: atom_id res chain seq x y z
N MET A 1 -49.04 -81.63 -33.37
CA MET A 1 -47.91 -80.67 -33.67
C MET A 1 -48.29 -79.18 -33.82
N GLN A 2 -49.57 -78.83 -34.06
CA GLN A 2 -49.96 -77.41 -34.20
C GLN A 2 -50.13 -76.63 -32.88
N SER A 3 -50.46 -77.32 -31.80
CA SER A 3 -50.68 -76.73 -30.44
C SER A 3 -49.39 -76.22 -29.79
N VAL A 4 -48.28 -77.00 -29.88
CA VAL A 4 -46.97 -76.64 -29.29
C VAL A 4 -46.36 -75.40 -29.96
N SER A 5 -46.58 -75.24 -31.29
CA SER A 5 -46.12 -74.11 -32.04
C SER A 5 -46.82 -72.78 -31.63
N ARG A 6 -48.07 -72.82 -31.27
CA ARG A 6 -48.80 -71.65 -30.77
C ARG A 6 -48.37 -71.21 -29.37
N ILE A 7 -48.13 -72.14 -28.50
CA ILE A 7 -47.64 -71.85 -27.13
C ILE A 7 -46.21 -71.28 -27.19
N MET A 8 -45.38 -71.82 -28.05
CA MET A 8 -44.00 -71.33 -28.25
C MET A 8 -43.98 -69.93 -28.87
N LYS A 9 -44.90 -69.62 -29.78
CA LYS A 9 -45.04 -68.26 -30.33
C LYS A 9 -45.58 -67.28 -29.31
N MET A 10 -46.54 -67.66 -28.45
CA MET A 10 -47.02 -66.80 -27.36
C MET A 10 -45.95 -66.59 -26.32
N PHE A 11 -45.11 -67.56 -25.99
CA PHE A 11 -44.01 -67.40 -25.07
C PHE A 11 -42.93 -66.49 -25.63
N PHE A 12 -42.67 -66.56 -26.93
CA PHE A 12 -41.71 -65.66 -27.60
C PHE A 12 -42.23 -64.19 -27.66
N ILE A 13 -43.53 -64.02 -27.86
CA ILE A 13 -44.15 -62.68 -27.84
C ILE A 13 -44.18 -62.13 -26.43
N PHE A 14 -44.40 -62.97 -25.40
CA PHE A 14 -44.34 -62.56 -24.02
C PHE A 14 -42.93 -62.22 -23.55
N LEU A 15 -41.92 -62.96 -24.05
CA LEU A 15 -40.50 -62.66 -23.80
C LEU A 15 -40.07 -61.35 -24.51
N LEU A 16 -40.62 -61.06 -25.71
CA LEU A 16 -40.34 -59.81 -26.43
C LEU A 16 -41.00 -58.59 -25.77
N MET A 17 -42.14 -58.78 -25.07
CA MET A 17 -42.77 -57.69 -24.30
C MET A 17 -42.04 -57.35 -23.00
N LEU A 18 -41.28 -58.30 -22.44
CA LEU A 18 -40.44 -58.06 -21.24
C LEU A 18 -39.16 -57.28 -21.54
N SER A 19 -38.75 -57.20 -22.83
CA SER A 19 -37.57 -56.40 -23.22
C SER A 19 -37.87 -54.96 -23.60
N ALA A 20 -39.13 -54.51 -23.57
CA ALA A 20 -39.55 -53.13 -23.85
C ALA A 20 -39.61 -52.27 -22.54
N GLY A 21 -38.79 -52.57 -21.58
CA GLY A 21 -38.55 -51.70 -20.43
C GLY A 21 -37.66 -50.53 -20.91
N CYS A 22 -38.25 -49.43 -21.31
CA CYS A 22 -37.51 -48.17 -21.48
C CYS A 22 -36.93 -47.76 -20.13
N ALA A 23 -35.68 -48.16 -19.86
CA ALA A 23 -34.90 -47.47 -18.87
C ALA A 23 -34.71 -46.03 -19.33
N SER A 24 -35.37 -45.12 -18.67
CA SER A 24 -35.13 -43.68 -18.88
C SER A 24 -33.70 -43.36 -18.48
N ASP A 25 -32.82 -43.17 -19.45
CA ASP A 25 -31.45 -42.66 -19.30
C ASP A 25 -31.41 -41.16 -18.90
N ARG A 26 -32.47 -40.68 -18.25
CA ARG A 26 -32.38 -39.33 -17.69
C ARG A 26 -31.62 -39.43 -16.35
N PRO A 27 -30.38 -38.85 -16.30
CA PRO A 27 -29.73 -38.71 -15.01
C PRO A 27 -30.70 -37.95 -14.06
N PRO A 28 -30.75 -38.31 -12.77
CA PRO A 28 -31.62 -37.65 -11.83
C PRO A 28 -31.32 -36.14 -11.91
N THR A 29 -32.34 -35.36 -12.29
CA THR A 29 -32.25 -33.90 -12.22
C THR A 29 -32.09 -33.56 -10.75
N GLY A 30 -30.84 -33.26 -10.35
CA GLY A 30 -30.58 -32.85 -8.99
C GLY A 30 -31.54 -31.73 -8.60
N GLY A 31 -31.97 -31.72 -7.34
CA GLY A 31 -32.77 -30.63 -6.79
C GLY A 31 -32.08 -29.26 -7.02
N ALA A 32 -32.81 -28.18 -6.75
CA ALA A 32 -32.24 -26.82 -6.84
C ALA A 32 -30.89 -26.75 -6.10
N VAL A 33 -29.91 -26.12 -6.75
CA VAL A 33 -28.57 -25.96 -6.14
C VAL A 33 -28.73 -25.19 -4.84
N ASP A 34 -28.33 -25.80 -3.74
CA ASP A 34 -28.30 -25.15 -2.43
C ASP A 34 -27.20 -24.07 -2.44
N THR A 35 -27.61 -22.80 -2.52
CA THR A 35 -26.77 -21.61 -2.55
C THR A 35 -26.64 -20.94 -1.17
N ALA A 36 -27.22 -21.53 -0.12
CA ALA A 36 -27.16 -20.97 1.23
C ALA A 36 -25.69 -20.87 1.71
N PRO A 37 -25.28 -19.74 2.30
CA PRO A 37 -23.92 -19.56 2.78
C PRO A 37 -23.62 -20.50 3.95
N LEU A 38 -22.33 -20.84 4.11
CA LEU A 38 -21.85 -21.56 5.29
C LEU A 38 -22.12 -20.73 6.55
N ARG A 39 -22.58 -21.39 7.63
CA ARG A 39 -22.82 -20.76 8.94
C ARG A 39 -22.62 -21.75 10.07
N VAL A 40 -22.28 -21.25 11.25
CA VAL A 40 -22.35 -22.01 12.50
C VAL A 40 -23.81 -22.07 12.95
N VAL A 41 -24.33 -23.28 13.21
CA VAL A 41 -25.70 -23.53 13.65
C VAL A 41 -25.77 -23.50 15.18
N SER A 42 -24.79 -24.13 15.84
CA SER A 42 -24.69 -24.16 17.29
C SER A 42 -23.25 -24.29 17.75
N SER A 43 -22.97 -23.92 18.99
CA SER A 43 -21.70 -24.14 19.66
C SER A 43 -21.90 -24.54 21.13
N SER A 44 -20.96 -25.30 21.67
CA SER A 44 -20.81 -25.56 23.10
C SER A 44 -19.33 -25.38 23.48
N PRO A 45 -18.98 -24.43 24.37
CA PRO A 45 -19.87 -23.52 25.10
C PRO A 45 -20.74 -22.66 24.18
N ALA A 46 -21.93 -22.29 24.63
CA ALA A 46 -22.84 -21.43 23.88
C ALA A 46 -22.28 -19.99 23.81
N PRO A 47 -22.61 -19.20 22.77
CA PRO A 47 -22.23 -17.80 22.71
C PRO A 47 -22.69 -17.04 23.97
N SER A 48 -21.79 -16.23 24.52
CA SER A 48 -21.99 -15.43 25.73
C SER A 48 -22.19 -16.25 27.04
N SER A 49 -21.91 -17.55 27.05
CA SER A 49 -21.95 -18.34 28.28
C SER A 49 -20.81 -17.96 29.23
N VAL A 50 -21.08 -18.09 30.53
CA VAL A 50 -20.12 -17.84 31.61
C VAL A 50 -19.97 -19.10 32.47
N ASN A 51 -18.93 -19.16 33.31
CA ASN A 51 -18.59 -20.33 34.13
C ASN A 51 -18.46 -21.61 33.29
N ALA A 52 -17.97 -21.49 32.07
CA ALA A 52 -17.76 -22.65 31.20
C ALA A 52 -16.62 -23.52 31.75
N VAL A 53 -16.95 -24.71 32.21
CA VAL A 53 -15.98 -25.75 32.61
C VAL A 53 -15.95 -26.78 31.50
N THR A 54 -14.95 -26.70 30.65
CA THR A 54 -14.86 -27.59 29.49
C THR A 54 -13.41 -27.77 29.04
N ASP A 55 -13.09 -28.91 28.55
CA ASP A 55 -11.89 -29.28 27.82
C ASP A 55 -12.16 -29.47 26.31
N THR A 56 -13.44 -29.30 25.91
CA THR A 56 -13.87 -29.49 24.53
C THR A 56 -14.76 -28.33 24.06
N ILE A 57 -14.55 -27.93 22.82
CA ILE A 57 -15.42 -26.95 22.15
C ILE A 57 -16.07 -27.65 20.96
N HIS A 58 -17.40 -27.65 20.93
CA HIS A 58 -18.19 -28.26 19.87
C HIS A 58 -18.75 -27.16 18.95
N LEU A 59 -18.67 -27.37 17.64
CA LEU A 59 -19.27 -26.51 16.63
C LEU A 59 -20.09 -27.35 15.66
N THR A 60 -21.34 -26.97 15.41
CA THR A 60 -22.16 -27.58 14.37
C THR A 60 -22.32 -26.59 13.21
N PHE A 61 -21.95 -27.00 12.01
CA PHE A 61 -22.05 -26.19 10.81
C PHE A 61 -23.30 -26.54 9.99
N SER A 62 -23.77 -25.62 9.18
CA SER A 62 -24.87 -25.84 8.23
C SER A 62 -24.53 -26.86 7.14
N HIS A 63 -23.23 -27.01 6.80
CA HIS A 63 -22.73 -27.87 5.74
C HIS A 63 -21.48 -28.64 6.16
N PHE A 64 -21.11 -29.65 5.37
CA PHE A 64 -19.93 -30.47 5.62
C PHE A 64 -18.65 -29.69 5.39
N ILE A 65 -17.72 -29.72 6.33
CA ILE A 65 -16.42 -29.08 6.29
C ILE A 65 -15.31 -30.12 6.44
N SER A 66 -14.08 -29.74 6.05
CA SER A 66 -12.90 -30.58 6.26
C SER A 66 -12.03 -30.06 7.40
N ALA A 67 -11.39 -30.98 8.15
CA ALA A 67 -10.50 -30.63 9.25
C ALA A 67 -9.37 -29.70 8.81
N ARG A 68 -8.75 -29.96 7.65
CA ARG A 68 -7.65 -29.16 7.11
C ARG A 68 -8.05 -27.70 6.90
N GLN A 69 -9.18 -27.46 6.24
CA GLN A 69 -9.66 -26.10 6.00
C GLN A 69 -10.04 -25.38 7.28
N LEU A 70 -10.56 -26.12 8.28
CA LEU A 70 -10.95 -25.53 9.54
C LEU A 70 -9.72 -25.13 10.38
N ILE A 71 -8.67 -25.93 10.45
CA ILE A 71 -7.43 -25.60 11.19
C ILE A 71 -6.85 -24.27 10.69
N ASP A 72 -6.81 -24.07 9.38
CA ASP A 72 -6.27 -22.85 8.77
C ASP A 72 -7.14 -21.62 9.06
N ALA A 73 -8.45 -21.81 9.29
CA ALA A 73 -9.41 -20.73 9.48
C ALA A 73 -9.80 -20.47 10.95
N LEU A 74 -9.48 -21.37 11.88
CA LEU A 74 -9.88 -21.29 13.28
C LEU A 74 -8.84 -20.53 14.11
N ARG A 75 -9.31 -19.55 14.90
CA ARG A 75 -8.48 -18.75 15.79
C ARG A 75 -9.12 -18.63 17.16
N PHE A 76 -8.30 -18.63 18.18
CA PHE A 76 -8.70 -18.40 19.56
C PHE A 76 -7.99 -17.17 20.13
N SER A 77 -8.72 -16.35 20.84
CA SER A 77 -8.19 -15.16 21.52
C SER A 77 -8.72 -15.11 22.96
N PRO A 78 -7.85 -15.20 23.97
CA PRO A 78 -6.44 -15.58 23.86
C PRO A 78 -6.25 -17.01 23.36
N SER A 79 -5.02 -17.38 22.98
CA SER A 79 -4.69 -18.73 22.54
C SER A 79 -5.07 -19.78 23.60
N ILE A 80 -5.57 -20.92 23.13
CA ILE A 80 -5.88 -22.10 23.97
C ILE A 80 -4.72 -23.11 24.04
N GLY A 81 -3.57 -22.77 23.39
CA GLY A 81 -2.45 -23.70 23.24
C GLY A 81 -2.73 -24.79 22.20
N ASP A 82 -2.14 -25.95 22.39
CA ASP A 82 -2.32 -27.09 21.49
C ASP A 82 -3.72 -27.70 21.66
N PHE A 83 -4.29 -28.19 20.58
CA PHE A 83 -5.59 -28.82 20.55
C PHE A 83 -5.69 -29.90 19.47
N ASP A 84 -6.53 -30.90 19.70
CA ASP A 84 -6.91 -31.89 18.71
C ASP A 84 -8.22 -31.51 18.03
N LEU A 85 -8.34 -31.80 16.74
CA LEU A 85 -9.52 -31.51 15.94
C LEU A 85 -10.13 -32.78 15.34
N ALA A 86 -11.38 -33.08 15.68
CA ALA A 86 -12.18 -34.14 15.07
C ALA A 86 -13.35 -33.53 14.29
N VAL A 87 -13.49 -33.89 13.01
CA VAL A 87 -14.61 -33.46 12.16
C VAL A 87 -15.43 -34.66 11.75
N GLN A 88 -16.73 -34.64 12.08
CA GLN A 88 -17.71 -35.69 11.76
C GLN A 88 -18.89 -35.07 10.99
N GLY A 89 -18.73 -34.99 9.67
CA GLY A 89 -19.75 -34.41 8.81
C GLY A 89 -19.89 -32.89 9.00
N LYS A 90 -20.93 -32.47 9.73
CA LYS A 90 -21.21 -31.05 10.06
C LYS A 90 -20.73 -30.69 11.47
N ASP A 91 -20.41 -31.70 12.29
CA ASP A 91 -20.03 -31.52 13.67
C ASP A 91 -18.51 -31.54 13.83
N VAL A 92 -18.04 -30.62 14.63
CA VAL A 92 -16.62 -30.43 14.94
C VAL A 92 -16.44 -30.49 16.45
N ILE A 93 -15.44 -31.24 16.86
CA ILE A 93 -15.01 -31.35 18.25
C ILE A 93 -13.56 -30.88 18.32
N ILE A 94 -13.32 -29.84 19.09
CA ILE A 94 -12.00 -29.27 19.37
C ILE A 94 -11.68 -29.65 20.82
N ARG A 95 -10.70 -30.52 21.01
CA ARG A 95 -10.26 -30.94 22.36
C ARG A 95 -9.03 -30.11 22.71
N VAL A 96 -9.14 -29.35 23.79
CA VAL A 96 -8.05 -28.52 24.32
C VAL A 96 -7.12 -29.41 25.13
N LEU A 97 -5.83 -29.42 24.79
CA LEU A 97 -4.86 -30.31 25.46
C LEU A 97 -4.34 -29.72 26.78
N ASN A 98 -4.38 -28.42 26.95
CA ASN A 98 -4.00 -27.74 28.19
C ASN A 98 -5.23 -27.09 28.83
N PRO A 99 -5.37 -27.08 30.16
CA PRO A 99 -6.50 -26.45 30.83
C PRO A 99 -6.65 -24.97 30.41
N LEU A 100 -7.90 -24.58 30.12
CA LEU A 100 -8.21 -23.17 29.87
C LEU A 100 -7.90 -22.32 31.12
N LYS A 101 -7.42 -21.10 30.92
CA LYS A 101 -7.16 -20.16 32.01
C LYS A 101 -8.45 -19.83 32.75
N ASN A 102 -8.40 -19.79 34.09
CA ASN A 102 -9.55 -19.41 34.91
C ASN A 102 -9.89 -17.92 34.75
N ASN A 103 -11.15 -17.55 34.90
CA ASN A 103 -11.63 -16.18 34.82
C ASN A 103 -11.16 -15.47 33.53
N CYS A 104 -11.26 -16.17 32.42
CA CYS A 104 -10.80 -15.69 31.12
C CYS A 104 -11.94 -15.79 30.08
N THR A 105 -12.12 -14.71 29.34
CA THR A 105 -13.01 -14.70 28.17
C THR A 105 -12.23 -15.16 26.96
N TYR A 106 -12.73 -16.21 26.31
CA TYR A 106 -12.20 -16.73 25.05
C TYR A 106 -13.10 -16.31 23.89
N VAL A 107 -12.50 -15.77 22.86
CA VAL A 107 -13.16 -15.46 21.59
C VAL A 107 -12.73 -16.48 20.55
N VAL A 108 -13.69 -17.18 19.98
CA VAL A 108 -13.48 -18.13 18.88
C VAL A 108 -13.80 -17.39 17.58
N THR A 109 -12.85 -17.32 16.68
CA THR A 109 -13.01 -16.66 15.38
C THR A 109 -12.81 -17.66 14.25
N LEU A 110 -13.72 -17.64 13.28
CA LEU A 110 -13.64 -18.38 12.04
C LEU A 110 -13.42 -17.39 10.90
N ASP A 111 -12.32 -17.60 10.18
CA ASP A 111 -11.96 -16.80 9.02
C ASP A 111 -13.02 -17.00 7.92
N LYS A 112 -13.34 -15.92 7.20
CA LYS A 112 -14.28 -15.96 6.08
C LYS A 112 -13.83 -16.87 4.92
N HIS A 113 -12.53 -17.22 4.85
CA HIS A 113 -12.02 -18.12 3.83
C HIS A 113 -12.34 -19.60 4.10
N LEU A 114 -12.87 -19.94 5.30
CA LEU A 114 -13.37 -21.27 5.56
C LEU A 114 -14.44 -21.63 4.52
N ARG A 115 -14.23 -22.75 3.86
CA ARG A 115 -15.11 -23.26 2.83
C ARG A 115 -15.67 -24.61 3.25
N ASP A 116 -16.89 -24.87 2.84
CA ASP A 116 -17.43 -26.21 2.89
C ASP A 116 -16.89 -27.08 1.75
N ASN A 117 -17.23 -28.35 1.74
CA ASN A 117 -16.80 -29.31 0.71
C ASN A 117 -17.32 -28.98 -0.71
N ARG A 118 -18.23 -28.01 -0.86
CA ARG A 118 -18.74 -27.50 -2.14
C ARG A 118 -18.24 -26.09 -2.48
N GLY A 119 -17.30 -25.53 -1.68
CA GLY A 119 -16.70 -24.23 -1.90
C GLY A 119 -17.50 -23.03 -1.40
N ARG A 120 -18.60 -23.23 -0.65
CA ARG A 120 -19.39 -22.14 -0.04
C ARG A 120 -18.63 -21.58 1.16
N THR A 121 -18.61 -20.26 1.30
CA THR A 121 -17.89 -19.54 2.35
C THR A 121 -18.85 -18.86 3.32
N PHE A 122 -18.30 -18.36 4.44
CA PHE A 122 -19.03 -17.41 5.27
C PHE A 122 -19.26 -16.09 4.52
N PRO A 123 -20.39 -15.40 4.80
CA PRO A 123 -20.62 -14.06 4.24
C PRO A 123 -19.66 -13.00 4.81
N GLY A 124 -18.99 -13.26 5.91
CA GLY A 124 -17.98 -12.45 6.57
C GLY A 124 -17.30 -13.24 7.68
N PRO A 125 -16.29 -12.66 8.40
CA PRO A 125 -15.71 -13.31 9.58
C PRO A 125 -16.79 -13.59 10.62
N TYR A 126 -16.73 -14.76 11.24
CA TYR A 126 -17.66 -15.15 12.32
C TYR A 126 -16.90 -15.28 13.64
N SER A 127 -17.42 -14.69 14.71
CA SER A 127 -16.85 -14.88 16.04
C SER A 127 -17.93 -14.98 17.12
N PHE A 128 -17.63 -15.73 18.17
CA PHE A 128 -18.39 -15.77 19.40
C PHE A 128 -17.47 -15.87 20.61
N ALA A 129 -17.97 -15.51 21.78
CA ALA A 129 -17.20 -15.55 23.02
C ALA A 129 -17.91 -16.36 24.11
N PHE A 130 -17.11 -16.96 24.99
CA PHE A 130 -17.54 -17.58 26.24
C PHE A 130 -16.51 -17.28 27.35
N SER A 131 -16.88 -17.36 28.60
CA SER A 131 -15.98 -17.12 29.73
C SER A 131 -15.90 -18.36 30.66
N THR A 132 -14.68 -18.69 31.11
CA THR A 132 -14.43 -19.67 32.16
C THR A 132 -14.71 -19.11 33.54
N GLY A 133 -14.93 -17.81 33.68
CA GLY A 133 -15.29 -17.11 34.91
C GLY A 133 -16.75 -16.63 34.91
N PRO A 134 -17.15 -15.97 36.00
CA PRO A 134 -18.55 -15.52 36.19
C PRO A 134 -18.90 -14.29 35.31
N VAL A 135 -17.92 -13.67 34.66
CA VAL A 135 -18.11 -12.46 33.88
C VAL A 135 -17.55 -12.67 32.48
N LEU A 136 -18.26 -12.18 31.48
CA LEU A 136 -17.79 -12.06 30.12
C LEU A 136 -17.20 -10.65 29.93
N ASP A 137 -15.99 -10.57 29.39
CA ASP A 137 -15.42 -9.28 29.03
C ASP A 137 -16.26 -8.57 27.96
N THR A 138 -16.46 -7.26 28.11
CA THR A 138 -17.31 -6.44 27.24
C THR A 138 -16.55 -5.36 26.49
N GLY A 139 -15.23 -5.31 26.65
CA GLY A 139 -14.41 -4.34 25.93
C GLY A 139 -14.55 -4.49 24.42
N LYS A 140 -14.47 -3.38 23.72
CA LYS A 140 -14.56 -3.32 22.27
C LYS A 140 -13.55 -2.30 21.73
N ILE A 141 -12.90 -2.66 20.62
CA ILE A 141 -12.13 -1.70 19.79
C ILE A 141 -12.59 -1.92 18.36
N SER A 142 -12.97 -0.83 17.67
CA SER A 142 -13.42 -0.94 16.29
C SER A 142 -12.84 0.18 15.42
N GLY A 143 -12.82 -0.07 14.11
CA GLY A 143 -12.28 0.89 13.18
C GLY A 143 -12.26 0.40 11.74
N LYS A 144 -11.42 1.05 10.95
CA LYS A 144 -11.25 0.76 9.52
C LYS A 144 -9.78 0.68 9.15
N VAL A 145 -9.43 -0.29 8.30
CA VAL A 145 -8.10 -0.42 7.70
C VAL A 145 -8.17 -0.02 6.24
N LEU A 146 -7.21 0.77 5.81
CA LEU A 146 -7.06 1.26 4.45
C LEU A 146 -5.72 0.80 3.87
N ASN A 147 -5.69 0.55 2.57
CA ASN A 147 -4.47 0.37 1.80
C ASN A 147 -3.72 1.71 1.64
N LEU A 148 -2.52 1.65 1.06
CA LEU A 148 -1.70 2.84 0.82
C LEU A 148 -2.39 3.87 -0.10
N ASP A 149 -3.25 3.43 -1.01
CA ASP A 149 -4.04 4.25 -1.94
C ASP A 149 -5.38 4.72 -1.36
N TYR A 150 -5.61 4.50 -0.05
CA TYR A 150 -6.86 4.78 0.69
C TYR A 150 -8.05 3.88 0.32
N SER A 151 -7.90 2.90 -0.54
CA SER A 151 -8.94 1.88 -0.73
C SER A 151 -9.09 1.01 0.53
N PRO A 152 -10.26 0.40 0.77
CA PRO A 152 -10.45 -0.52 1.89
C PRO A 152 -9.46 -1.68 1.86
N ALA A 153 -8.74 -1.94 2.95
CA ALA A 153 -7.88 -3.10 3.09
C ALA A 153 -8.73 -4.34 3.43
N THR A 154 -9.27 -4.95 2.39
CA THR A 154 -10.11 -6.15 2.51
C THR A 154 -9.31 -7.29 3.11
N ASN A 155 -9.86 -7.93 4.15
CA ASN A 155 -9.28 -9.10 4.85
C ASN A 155 -7.98 -8.82 5.60
N ALA A 156 -7.59 -7.57 5.83
CA ALA A 156 -6.46 -7.26 6.67
C ALA A 156 -6.63 -7.94 8.04
N LEU A 157 -5.57 -8.56 8.53
CA LEU A 157 -5.51 -9.18 9.84
C LEU A 157 -5.17 -8.10 10.88
N LEU A 158 -5.94 -8.02 11.96
CA LEU A 158 -5.71 -7.11 13.07
C LEU A 158 -5.24 -7.90 14.28
N LEU A 159 -4.11 -7.48 14.84
CA LEU A 159 -3.49 -8.06 16.02
C LEU A 159 -3.54 -7.04 17.16
N ALA A 160 -4.02 -7.45 18.33
CA ALA A 160 -4.01 -6.62 19.54
C ALA A 160 -3.14 -7.28 20.61
N PHE A 161 -2.22 -6.47 21.15
CA PHE A 161 -1.30 -6.85 22.22
C PHE A 161 -1.56 -5.97 23.43
N SER A 162 -1.86 -6.54 24.59
CA SER A 162 -2.02 -5.76 25.83
C SER A 162 -0.73 -5.03 26.19
N ASP A 163 -0.88 -3.88 26.82
CA ASP A 163 0.26 -3.13 27.34
C ASP A 163 0.90 -3.90 28.50
N ARG A 164 2.10 -4.40 28.27
CA ARG A 164 2.98 -4.93 29.31
C ARG A 164 4.14 -3.96 29.39
N HIS A 165 4.16 -3.17 30.42
CA HIS A 165 5.22 -2.18 30.64
C HIS A 165 6.60 -2.84 30.62
N GLU A 166 7.25 -2.87 29.46
CA GLU A 166 8.64 -3.33 29.30
C GLU A 166 9.56 -2.13 29.53
N PRO A 167 10.48 -2.20 30.52
CA PRO A 167 11.24 -1.03 30.96
C PRO A 167 12.23 -0.47 29.94
N ASP A 168 12.64 -1.23 28.95
CA ASP A 168 13.75 -0.89 28.06
C ASP A 168 13.35 -0.45 26.64
N GLY A 169 12.05 -0.42 26.33
CA GLY A 169 11.56 0.02 25.02
C GLY A 169 11.96 -0.88 23.84
N SER A 170 12.62 -2.01 24.08
CA SER A 170 13.10 -2.95 23.05
C SER A 170 12.05 -3.96 22.60
N GLU A 171 10.78 -3.74 22.97
CA GLU A 171 9.70 -4.68 22.75
C GLU A 171 9.53 -5.05 21.26
N ASN A 172 9.78 -6.31 20.98
CA ASN A 172 9.45 -6.90 19.68
C ASN A 172 8.08 -7.59 19.77
N LEU A 173 7.02 -6.84 19.45
CA LEU A 173 5.63 -7.35 19.50
C LEU A 173 5.45 -8.61 18.66
N LEU A 174 6.20 -8.76 17.56
CA LEU A 174 6.07 -9.92 16.67
C LEU A 174 6.62 -11.23 17.28
N LYS A 175 7.36 -11.15 18.38
CA LYS A 175 7.81 -12.33 19.15
C LYS A 175 6.86 -12.69 20.30
N ARG A 176 5.87 -11.84 20.56
CA ARG A 176 4.87 -12.08 21.59
C ARG A 176 3.70 -12.88 21.03
N GLU A 177 3.12 -13.71 21.86
CA GLU A 177 1.82 -14.31 21.59
C GLU A 177 0.77 -13.20 21.47
N THR A 178 0.03 -13.18 20.36
CA THR A 178 -1.04 -12.22 20.12
C THR A 178 -2.24 -12.55 21.00
N GLU A 179 -2.74 -11.56 21.74
CA GLU A 179 -3.87 -11.81 22.66
C GLU A 179 -5.20 -11.83 21.91
N TYR A 180 -5.43 -10.92 20.96
CA TYR A 180 -6.66 -10.89 20.17
C TYR A 180 -6.36 -10.73 18.69
N ILE A 181 -7.08 -11.51 17.89
CA ILE A 181 -6.96 -11.54 16.43
C ILE A 181 -8.35 -11.37 15.82
N VAL A 182 -8.49 -10.44 14.88
CA VAL A 182 -9.71 -10.30 14.07
C VAL A 182 -9.33 -9.99 12.63
N GLN A 183 -10.26 -10.26 11.72
CA GLN A 183 -10.09 -9.96 10.29
C GLN A 183 -11.04 -8.83 9.88
N ALA A 184 -10.53 -7.89 9.09
CA ALA A 184 -11.36 -6.84 8.49
C ALA A 184 -12.29 -7.42 7.43
N ASN A 185 -13.48 -6.86 7.30
CA ASN A 185 -14.45 -7.24 6.27
C ASN A 185 -14.09 -6.67 4.88
N ALA A 186 -14.96 -6.87 3.89
CA ALA A 186 -14.77 -6.38 2.51
C ALA A 186 -14.65 -4.85 2.41
N SER A 187 -15.20 -4.10 3.37
CA SER A 187 -15.11 -2.64 3.44
C SER A 187 -13.93 -2.16 4.31
N GLY A 188 -13.05 -3.07 4.73
CA GLY A 188 -11.93 -2.77 5.61
C GLY A 188 -12.32 -2.52 7.08
N VAL A 189 -13.58 -2.73 7.46
CA VAL A 189 -14.08 -2.51 8.83
C VAL A 189 -13.74 -3.71 9.70
N PHE A 190 -13.25 -3.44 10.92
CA PHE A 190 -12.94 -4.45 11.92
C PHE A 190 -13.55 -4.11 13.29
N ALA A 191 -13.72 -5.13 14.12
CA ALA A 191 -14.09 -4.98 15.52
C ALA A 191 -13.52 -6.11 16.37
N PHE A 192 -12.71 -5.77 17.36
CA PHE A 192 -12.44 -6.63 18.50
C PHE A 192 -13.61 -6.52 19.46
N ASN A 193 -14.30 -7.59 19.72
CA ASN A 193 -15.39 -7.67 20.69
C ASN A 193 -14.97 -8.59 21.83
N ASN A 194 -15.57 -8.40 23.00
CA ASN A 194 -15.33 -9.24 24.19
C ASN A 194 -13.86 -9.28 24.62
N ILE A 195 -13.13 -8.19 24.41
CA ILE A 195 -11.77 -8.05 24.92
C ILE A 195 -11.78 -7.55 26.36
N LYS A 196 -10.74 -7.88 27.11
CA LYS A 196 -10.57 -7.39 28.47
C LYS A 196 -10.42 -5.87 28.48
N GLN A 197 -10.93 -5.22 29.53
CA GLN A 197 -10.69 -3.79 29.73
C GLN A 197 -9.19 -3.53 29.91
N GLY A 198 -8.68 -2.52 29.23
CA GLY A 198 -7.24 -2.19 29.22
C GLY A 198 -6.84 -1.40 27.99
N SER A 199 -5.54 -1.30 27.78
CA SER A 199 -4.94 -0.61 26.65
C SER A 199 -4.12 -1.57 25.80
N TYR A 200 -4.13 -1.37 24.49
CA TYR A 200 -3.57 -2.29 23.51
C TYR A 200 -2.73 -1.58 22.47
N LYS A 201 -1.66 -2.20 22.02
CA LYS A 201 -0.97 -1.88 20.78
C LYS A 201 -1.66 -2.64 19.65
N ILE A 202 -2.09 -1.92 18.61
CA ILE A 202 -2.83 -2.52 17.47
C ILE A 202 -1.96 -2.47 16.23
N ILE A 203 -1.82 -3.62 15.56
CA ILE A 203 -1.13 -3.79 14.28
C ILE A 203 -2.12 -4.34 13.28
N ALA A 204 -2.14 -3.79 12.06
CA ALA A 204 -2.85 -4.35 10.93
C ALA A 204 -1.84 -4.95 9.94
N LEU A 205 -2.12 -6.12 9.38
CA LEU A 205 -1.26 -6.84 8.44
C LEU A 205 -2.05 -7.24 7.20
N ASN A 206 -1.40 -7.17 6.05
CA ASN A 206 -1.85 -7.86 4.84
C ASN A 206 -1.12 -9.20 4.76
N ASP A 207 -1.55 -10.15 5.59
CA ASP A 207 -0.99 -11.49 5.71
C ASP A 207 -1.33 -12.30 4.45
N ARG A 208 -0.39 -12.35 3.49
CA ARG A 208 -0.59 -12.98 2.18
C ARG A 208 -0.42 -14.49 2.19
N ASN A 209 0.36 -15.00 3.11
CA ASN A 209 0.69 -16.42 3.22
C ASN A 209 -0.07 -17.12 4.38
N SER A 210 -0.90 -16.38 5.12
CA SER A 210 -1.71 -16.86 6.25
C SER A 210 -0.90 -17.51 7.38
N ASN A 211 0.34 -17.03 7.58
CA ASN A 211 1.22 -17.56 8.62
C ASN A 211 1.09 -16.81 9.97
N LEU A 212 0.27 -15.75 10.02
CA LEU A 212 0.04 -14.87 11.18
C LEU A 212 1.32 -14.16 11.70
N ASN A 213 2.37 -14.16 10.89
CA ASN A 213 3.61 -13.47 11.16
C ASN A 213 3.79 -12.35 10.15
N PHE A 214 4.39 -11.25 10.56
CA PHE A 214 4.70 -10.16 9.65
C PHE A 214 5.97 -10.43 8.86
N ASP A 215 5.83 -10.69 7.59
CA ASP A 215 6.92 -10.86 6.65
C ASP A 215 7.29 -9.51 6.02
N TYR A 216 8.10 -8.73 6.73
CA TYR A 216 8.46 -7.34 6.39
C TYR A 216 8.99 -7.14 4.95
N LYS A 217 9.41 -8.20 4.26
CA LYS A 217 9.90 -8.13 2.87
C LYS A 217 8.78 -8.21 1.83
N THR A 218 7.66 -8.81 2.17
CA THR A 218 6.61 -9.18 1.21
C THR A 218 5.23 -8.68 1.59
N GLU A 219 5.04 -8.27 2.85
CA GLU A 219 3.76 -7.90 3.41
C GLU A 219 3.71 -6.44 3.82
N GLU A 220 2.53 -5.88 3.75
CA GLU A 220 2.21 -4.54 4.20
C GLU A 220 1.70 -4.59 5.63
N ALA A 221 2.10 -3.62 6.43
CA ALA A 221 1.62 -3.46 7.79
C ALA A 221 1.23 -2.02 8.08
N GLY A 222 0.38 -1.83 9.07
CA GLY A 222 0.00 -0.53 9.59
C GLY A 222 -0.11 -0.57 11.10
N VAL A 223 0.16 0.56 11.74
CA VAL A 223 0.03 0.72 13.18
C VAL A 223 -0.95 1.84 13.51
N SER A 224 -1.53 1.79 14.70
CA SER A 224 -2.40 2.85 15.19
C SER A 224 -1.65 4.18 15.31
N CYS A 225 -2.37 5.30 15.16
CA CYS A 225 -1.85 6.63 15.49
C CYS A 225 -1.75 6.86 17.01
N LYS A 226 -2.33 5.98 17.83
CA LYS A 226 -2.19 5.98 19.29
C LYS A 226 -1.12 4.97 19.69
N SER A 227 -0.21 5.36 20.57
CA SER A 227 0.76 4.45 21.16
C SER A 227 0.06 3.30 21.91
N LEU A 228 -1.05 3.62 22.57
CA LEU A 228 -1.94 2.69 23.24
C LEU A 228 -3.39 3.02 22.90
N VAL A 229 -4.16 2.00 22.53
CA VAL A 229 -5.59 2.09 22.20
C VAL A 229 -6.39 1.49 23.36
N ALA A 230 -7.18 2.30 24.05
CA ALA A 230 -8.01 1.83 25.14
C ALA A 230 -9.21 1.02 24.64
N ALA A 231 -9.61 0.00 25.37
CA ALA A 231 -10.91 -0.65 25.16
C ALA A 231 -12.02 0.39 25.29
N GLY A 232 -12.99 0.38 24.38
CA GLY A 232 -14.01 1.42 24.20
C GLY A 232 -13.71 2.36 23.01
N THR A 233 -12.52 2.31 22.43
CA THR A 233 -12.19 3.12 21.24
C THR A 233 -13.00 2.65 20.02
N SER A 234 -13.71 3.59 19.39
CA SER A 234 -14.37 3.42 18.09
C SER A 234 -13.64 4.24 17.02
N ASP A 235 -13.98 3.98 15.76
CA ASP A 235 -13.55 4.77 14.59
C ASP A 235 -12.02 4.85 14.40
N LEU A 236 -11.27 3.87 14.93
CA LEU A 236 -9.83 3.79 14.75
C LEU A 236 -9.50 3.62 13.27
N MET A 237 -8.68 4.51 12.72
CA MET A 237 -8.20 4.40 11.34
C MET A 237 -6.76 3.92 11.33
N ILE A 238 -6.50 2.85 10.55
CA ILE A 238 -5.15 2.34 10.32
C ILE A 238 -4.92 2.29 8.81
N ARG A 239 -3.78 2.79 8.35
CA ARG A 239 -3.39 2.72 6.94
C ARG A 239 -2.20 1.80 6.80
N LEU A 240 -2.33 0.81 5.92
CA LEU A 240 -1.22 -0.09 5.59
C LEU A 240 -0.14 0.68 4.83
N ASN A 241 1.09 0.29 5.03
CA ASN A 241 2.24 0.80 4.30
C ASN A 241 3.15 -0.37 3.92
N GLY A 242 3.79 -0.25 2.76
CA GLY A 242 4.77 -1.25 2.32
C GLY A 242 6.06 -1.15 3.12
N VAL A 243 6.67 -2.28 3.37
CA VAL A 243 8.01 -2.49 3.96
C VAL A 243 8.36 -1.56 5.13
N HIS A 244 8.02 -2.00 6.32
CA HIS A 244 8.46 -1.36 7.57
C HIS A 244 9.87 -1.83 7.94
N THR A 245 10.89 -1.19 7.44
CA THR A 245 12.25 -1.37 7.93
C THR A 245 12.60 -0.22 8.87
N ASP A 246 13.19 -0.54 10.02
CA ASP A 246 13.71 0.43 10.99
C ASP A 246 14.86 1.27 10.45
N THR A 247 15.24 1.04 9.22
CA THR A 247 16.39 1.64 8.59
C THR A 247 15.96 2.60 7.50
N ASP A 248 16.38 3.85 7.59
CA ASP A 248 16.32 4.83 6.51
C ASP A 248 17.17 4.42 5.29
N GLY A 249 17.64 3.19 5.28
CA GLY A 249 18.59 2.64 4.35
C GLY A 249 17.98 1.95 3.14
N ILE A 250 18.87 1.27 2.41
CA ILE A 250 18.53 0.48 1.23
C ILE A 250 17.80 -0.80 1.66
N VAL A 251 16.66 -1.08 1.04
CA VAL A 251 15.87 -2.30 1.22
C VAL A 251 16.32 -3.40 0.27
N SER A 252 16.61 -3.01 -0.98
CA SER A 252 17.06 -3.95 -2.00
C SER A 252 18.03 -3.29 -2.98
N CYS A 253 18.96 -4.09 -3.49
CA CYS A 253 19.85 -3.76 -4.59
C CYS A 253 19.64 -4.80 -5.68
N THR A 254 19.20 -4.37 -6.86
CA THR A 254 19.00 -5.23 -8.03
C THR A 254 19.98 -4.82 -9.12
N PRO A 255 20.97 -5.65 -9.44
CA PRO A 255 21.89 -5.38 -10.55
C PRO A 255 21.16 -5.49 -11.89
N LEU A 256 21.12 -4.39 -12.63
CA LEU A 256 20.51 -4.34 -13.95
C LEU A 256 21.52 -4.76 -15.03
N GLU A 257 22.72 -4.22 -14.92
CA GLU A 257 23.87 -4.43 -15.82
C GLU A 257 25.17 -4.36 -14.98
N GLN A 258 26.33 -4.65 -15.58
CA GLN A 258 27.62 -4.66 -14.86
C GLN A 258 27.97 -3.33 -14.17
N GLN A 259 27.42 -2.22 -14.64
CA GLN A 259 27.67 -0.89 -14.06
C GLN A 259 26.40 -0.23 -13.52
N LEU A 260 25.24 -0.88 -13.61
CA LEU A 260 23.95 -0.28 -13.25
C LEU A 260 23.29 -1.08 -12.13
N LEU A 261 23.08 -0.43 -10.99
CA LEU A 261 22.42 -0.99 -9.81
C LEU A 261 21.13 -0.23 -9.54
N ALA A 262 19.99 -0.92 -9.51
CA ALA A 262 18.74 -0.35 -9.04
C ALA A 262 18.64 -0.53 -7.53
N LEU A 263 18.51 0.58 -6.82
CA LEU A 263 18.37 0.63 -5.36
C LEU A 263 16.95 1.01 -4.99
N LYS A 264 16.40 0.32 -4.02
CA LYS A 264 15.15 0.70 -3.37
C LYS A 264 15.42 1.07 -1.92
N PHE A 265 15.00 2.27 -1.53
CA PHE A 265 15.07 2.73 -0.16
C PHE A 265 13.78 2.42 0.60
N ALA A 266 13.89 2.26 1.91
CA ALA A 266 12.75 2.04 2.80
C ALA A 266 11.77 3.23 2.80
N ARG A 267 12.30 4.44 2.65
CA ARG A 267 11.55 5.70 2.56
C ARG A 267 11.91 6.45 1.29
N SER A 268 10.99 7.27 0.82
CA SER A 268 11.30 8.22 -0.24
C SER A 268 12.26 9.29 0.28
N LEU A 269 13.37 9.46 -0.40
CA LEU A 269 14.36 10.51 -0.13
C LEU A 269 14.07 11.71 -1.03
N ASN A 270 14.37 12.92 -0.54
CA ASN A 270 14.38 14.09 -1.40
C ASN A 270 15.53 13.95 -2.41
N ILE A 271 15.22 13.97 -3.70
CA ILE A 271 16.23 13.75 -4.75
C ILE A 271 17.32 14.81 -4.76
N THR A 272 17.04 16.04 -4.33
CA THR A 272 18.05 17.11 -4.26
C THR A 272 19.00 16.96 -3.06
N SER A 273 18.61 16.15 -2.06
CA SER A 273 19.42 15.86 -0.87
C SER A 273 20.09 14.49 -0.90
N PHE A 274 19.83 13.68 -1.95
CA PHE A 274 20.49 12.39 -2.10
C PHE A 274 22.00 12.60 -2.30
N ASN A 275 22.80 12.02 -1.42
CA ASN A 275 24.26 12.14 -1.46
C ASN A 275 24.90 10.78 -1.80
N PRO A 276 25.43 10.61 -3.03
CA PRO A 276 26.07 9.36 -3.44
C PRO A 276 27.35 9.03 -2.64
N ALA A 277 28.01 10.02 -2.03
CA ALA A 277 29.17 9.78 -1.16
C ALA A 277 28.83 9.00 0.11
N LYS A 278 27.55 8.93 0.47
CA LYS A 278 27.04 8.10 1.56
C LYS A 278 26.81 6.62 1.17
N LEU A 279 26.94 6.29 -0.13
CA LEU A 279 26.91 4.93 -0.62
C LEU A 279 28.29 4.31 -0.55
N GLU A 280 28.37 3.15 0.04
CA GLU A 280 29.57 2.33 0.07
C GLU A 280 29.26 0.97 -0.57
N ILE A 281 30.00 0.65 -1.63
CA ILE A 281 29.89 -0.61 -2.36
C ILE A 281 31.25 -1.31 -2.26
N ARG A 282 31.25 -2.55 -1.75
CA ARG A 282 32.49 -3.35 -1.61
C ARG A 282 32.33 -4.72 -2.22
N HIS A 283 33.40 -5.22 -2.80
CA HIS A 283 33.50 -6.64 -3.15
C HIS A 283 33.50 -7.48 -1.85
N ALA A 284 32.61 -8.50 -1.77
CA ALA A 284 32.37 -9.18 -0.49
C ALA A 284 33.56 -10.03 0.00
N VAL A 285 34.45 -10.47 -0.91
CA VAL A 285 35.59 -11.32 -0.59
C VAL A 285 36.87 -10.49 -0.41
N SER A 286 37.22 -9.64 -1.38
CA SER A 286 38.46 -8.85 -1.32
C SER A 286 38.35 -7.59 -0.46
N GLY A 287 37.10 -7.10 -0.21
CA GLY A 287 36.88 -5.85 0.51
C GLY A 287 37.10 -4.59 -0.32
N ASP A 288 37.44 -4.72 -1.61
CA ASP A 288 37.74 -3.59 -2.50
C ASP A 288 36.53 -2.67 -2.61
N LEU A 289 36.77 -1.37 -2.46
CA LEU A 289 35.76 -0.32 -2.62
C LEU A 289 35.52 -0.07 -4.12
N ILE A 290 34.23 -0.05 -4.51
CA ILE A 290 33.79 0.26 -5.86
C ILE A 290 33.28 1.70 -5.92
N PRO A 291 33.89 2.56 -6.73
CA PRO A 291 33.45 3.94 -6.89
C PRO A 291 32.06 4.05 -7.51
N VAL A 292 31.27 5.00 -6.99
CA VAL A 292 30.02 5.45 -7.60
C VAL A 292 30.37 6.59 -8.58
N VAL A 293 30.08 6.37 -9.86
CA VAL A 293 30.35 7.33 -10.92
C VAL A 293 29.27 8.40 -10.97
N THR A 294 28.00 7.98 -10.94
CA THR A 294 26.85 8.89 -10.93
C THR A 294 25.59 8.15 -10.47
N TRP A 295 24.49 8.88 -10.40
CA TRP A 295 23.20 8.32 -9.96
C TRP A 295 22.03 9.09 -10.58
N PHE A 296 20.81 8.56 -10.51
CA PHE A 296 19.58 9.26 -10.85
C PHE A 296 18.34 8.61 -10.24
N SER A 297 17.28 9.38 -10.05
CA SER A 297 15.96 8.90 -9.62
C SER A 297 15.24 8.17 -10.75
N ARG A 298 14.51 7.08 -10.45
CA ARG A 298 13.71 6.35 -11.46
C ARG A 298 12.40 7.04 -11.78
N ASN A 299 11.78 7.64 -10.79
CA ASN A 299 10.48 8.29 -10.92
C ASN A 299 10.62 9.78 -11.27
N ARG A 300 9.50 10.47 -11.38
CA ARG A 300 9.43 11.91 -11.68
C ARG A 300 9.08 12.75 -10.46
N SER A 301 9.21 12.20 -9.26
CA SER A 301 8.82 12.86 -8.00
C SER A 301 10.03 13.52 -7.33
N LEU A 302 9.78 14.60 -6.60
CA LEU A 302 10.76 15.24 -5.73
C LEU A 302 11.23 14.29 -4.61
N TYR A 303 10.37 13.40 -4.19
CA TYR A 303 10.66 12.33 -3.24
C TYR A 303 10.57 11.00 -3.96
N ASP A 304 11.65 10.24 -3.96
CA ASP A 304 11.73 8.95 -4.60
C ASP A 304 12.33 7.91 -3.65
N SER A 305 11.87 6.68 -3.74
CA SER A 305 12.46 5.52 -3.08
C SER A 305 13.32 4.68 -4.02
N ASP A 306 13.22 4.94 -5.32
CA ASP A 306 13.83 4.13 -6.37
C ASP A 306 14.91 4.90 -7.12
N TYR A 307 16.16 4.49 -6.92
CA TYR A 307 17.34 5.12 -7.52
C TYR A 307 18.09 4.15 -8.41
N VAL A 308 18.77 4.68 -9.40
CA VAL A 308 19.79 3.93 -10.15
C VAL A 308 21.14 4.55 -9.86
N VAL A 309 22.09 3.70 -9.54
CA VAL A 309 23.49 4.07 -9.31
C VAL A 309 24.32 3.49 -10.44
N VAL A 310 25.17 4.31 -11.02
CA VAL A 310 26.18 3.92 -12.00
C VAL A 310 27.50 3.79 -11.27
N THR A 311 28.14 2.63 -11.38
CA THR A 311 29.42 2.31 -10.73
C THR A 311 30.51 2.08 -11.75
N ASP A 312 31.74 1.95 -11.31
CA ASP A 312 32.77 1.30 -12.09
C ASP A 312 32.34 -0.14 -12.43
N LYS A 313 32.97 -0.71 -13.45
CA LYS A 313 32.59 -2.02 -13.96
C LYS A 313 32.80 -3.12 -12.92
N LEU A 314 31.70 -3.72 -12.49
CA LEU A 314 31.70 -4.87 -11.59
C LEU A 314 32.12 -6.16 -12.34
N GLN A 315 32.83 -7.03 -11.65
CA GLN A 315 33.12 -8.36 -12.18
C GLN A 315 31.83 -9.19 -12.22
N PRO A 316 31.55 -9.89 -13.32
CA PRO A 316 30.28 -10.60 -13.48
C PRO A 316 30.12 -11.74 -12.47
N ASN A 317 28.89 -11.92 -11.98
CA ASN A 317 28.51 -12.98 -11.05
C ASN A 317 29.35 -13.06 -9.76
N GLN A 318 29.91 -11.92 -9.31
CA GLN A 318 30.66 -11.85 -8.06
C GLN A 318 29.78 -11.26 -6.94
N PRO A 319 30.05 -11.64 -5.67
CA PRO A 319 29.30 -11.13 -4.52
C PRO A 319 29.83 -9.76 -4.10
N TYR A 320 28.89 -8.84 -3.85
CA TYR A 320 29.14 -7.48 -3.37
C TYR A 320 28.25 -7.15 -2.17
N LEU A 321 28.67 -6.17 -1.42
CA LEU A 321 27.91 -5.56 -0.32
C LEU A 321 27.67 -4.09 -0.61
N ILE A 322 26.46 -3.61 -0.36
CA ILE A 322 26.11 -2.18 -0.46
C ILE A 322 25.51 -1.70 0.84
N ARG A 323 25.87 -0.50 1.28
CA ARG A 323 25.26 0.21 2.40
C ARG A 323 25.13 1.69 2.11
N TYR A 324 24.18 2.35 2.76
CA TYR A 324 23.96 3.80 2.72
C TYR A 324 23.94 4.32 4.16
N SER A 325 24.77 5.31 4.47
CA SER A 325 24.91 5.89 5.82
C SER A 325 24.23 7.24 5.88
N ASP A 326 23.11 7.39 6.59
CA ASP A 326 22.35 8.64 6.60
C ASP A 326 22.74 9.63 7.70
N HIS A 327 23.43 9.24 8.76
CA HIS A 327 23.83 10.14 9.85
C HIS A 327 25.26 9.95 10.34
N ASP A 328 25.90 11.04 10.68
CA ASP A 328 27.14 11.31 11.42
C ASP A 328 27.74 10.11 12.21
N GLY A 329 28.10 9.03 11.53
CA GLY A 329 28.96 7.97 12.10
C GLY A 329 28.35 7.10 13.19
N LYS A 330 27.05 7.21 13.50
CA LYS A 330 26.37 6.32 14.44
C LYS A 330 25.71 5.16 13.72
N GLU A 331 26.21 3.98 14.04
CA GLU A 331 25.77 2.63 13.67
C GLU A 331 25.49 2.37 12.19
N THR A 332 26.36 1.55 11.68
CA THR A 332 26.35 0.95 10.36
C THR A 332 24.98 0.34 10.04
N MET A 333 24.24 0.97 9.16
CA MET A 333 23.11 0.32 8.51
C MET A 333 23.57 -1.00 7.90
N ARG A 334 22.74 -2.02 8.03
CA ARG A 334 23.01 -3.37 7.54
C ARG A 334 23.40 -3.33 6.08
N ALA A 335 24.59 -3.82 5.75
CA ALA A 335 25.01 -4.02 4.37
C ALA A 335 24.08 -5.04 3.68
N ILE A 336 23.66 -4.73 2.47
CA ILE A 336 22.82 -5.61 1.66
C ILE A 336 23.70 -6.36 0.69
N PRO A 337 23.72 -7.72 0.74
CA PRO A 337 24.45 -8.52 -0.22
C PRO A 337 23.70 -8.58 -1.56
N PHE A 338 24.47 -8.56 -2.65
CA PHE A 338 23.97 -8.80 -4.00
C PHE A 338 25.05 -9.46 -4.86
N PHE A 339 24.62 -10.15 -5.92
CA PHE A 339 25.52 -10.65 -6.96
C PHE A 339 25.45 -9.71 -8.16
N SER A 340 26.60 -9.35 -8.71
CA SER A 340 26.67 -8.50 -9.90
C SER A 340 26.07 -9.18 -11.13
N SER A 341 25.57 -8.37 -12.07
CA SER A 341 25.02 -8.86 -13.34
C SER A 341 26.14 -9.34 -14.27
N SER A 342 25.89 -10.41 -15.00
CA SER A 342 26.73 -10.82 -16.13
C SER A 342 26.44 -10.00 -17.40
N ARG A 343 25.31 -9.26 -17.44
CA ARG A 343 24.91 -8.46 -18.59
C ARG A 343 25.83 -7.24 -18.74
N PRO A 344 26.54 -7.10 -19.87
CA PRO A 344 27.39 -5.93 -20.09
C PRO A 344 26.54 -4.65 -20.15
N THR A 345 27.13 -3.56 -19.73
CA THR A 345 26.47 -2.25 -19.86
C THR A 345 26.45 -1.87 -21.34
N GLY A 346 25.26 -1.82 -21.91
CA GLY A 346 25.04 -1.47 -23.31
C GLY A 346 25.11 0.04 -23.54
N ASN A 347 25.61 0.42 -24.72
CA ASN A 347 25.52 1.81 -25.17
C ASN A 347 24.06 2.10 -25.55
N ARG A 348 23.36 2.90 -24.75
CA ARG A 348 21.96 3.28 -25.00
C ARG A 348 21.90 4.63 -25.67
N PRO A 349 21.08 4.80 -26.74
CA PRO A 349 20.89 6.11 -27.33
C PRO A 349 20.28 7.04 -26.30
N VAL A 350 20.78 8.27 -26.25
CA VAL A 350 20.21 9.31 -25.41
C VAL A 350 18.87 9.72 -25.99
N SER A 351 17.84 9.70 -25.17
CA SER A 351 16.53 10.29 -25.49
C SER A 351 16.20 11.40 -24.51
N VAL A 352 15.37 12.34 -24.94
CA VAL A 352 14.91 13.45 -24.11
C VAL A 352 13.38 13.48 -24.09
N THR A 353 12.84 13.74 -22.91
CA THR A 353 11.40 13.95 -22.69
C THR A 353 11.21 15.33 -22.07
N ILE A 354 10.28 16.10 -22.60
CA ILE A 354 9.90 17.41 -22.08
C ILE A 354 8.52 17.29 -21.45
N THR A 355 8.34 17.87 -20.28
CA THR A 355 7.06 17.98 -19.60
C THR A 355 6.78 19.46 -19.33
N PRO A 356 5.66 20.04 -19.79
CA PRO A 356 4.58 19.41 -20.54
C PRO A 356 4.97 19.02 -21.97
N ASP A 357 4.28 18.02 -22.55
CA ASP A 357 4.45 17.62 -23.94
C ASP A 357 3.60 18.47 -24.89
N ASN A 358 3.77 18.27 -26.21
CA ASN A 358 3.03 18.99 -27.25
C ASN A 358 1.50 18.81 -27.24
N LYS A 359 0.97 17.88 -26.41
CA LYS A 359 -0.45 17.55 -26.37
C LYS A 359 -1.16 18.22 -25.18
N SER A 360 -0.42 18.86 -24.32
CA SER A 360 -0.96 19.45 -23.09
C SER A 360 -1.45 20.87 -23.37
N GLU A 361 -2.71 21.01 -23.72
CA GLU A 361 -3.40 22.29 -23.81
C GLU A 361 -4.72 22.29 -23.03
N PRO A 362 -4.84 23.09 -21.96
CA PRO A 362 -3.79 23.89 -21.31
C PRO A 362 -2.80 23.05 -20.52
N ALA A 363 -1.54 23.46 -20.51
CA ALA A 363 -0.53 22.81 -19.69
C ALA A 363 -0.62 23.29 -18.23
N PHE A 364 -0.88 22.38 -17.35
CA PHE A 364 -0.77 22.58 -15.90
C PHE A 364 0.67 22.28 -15.52
N LEU A 365 1.44 23.34 -15.30
CA LEU A 365 2.85 23.20 -14.93
C LEU A 365 2.94 22.48 -13.60
N ASP A 366 3.86 21.52 -13.49
CA ASP A 366 3.96 20.63 -12.35
C ASP A 366 4.19 21.41 -11.06
N SER A 367 3.15 21.41 -10.20
CA SER A 367 3.19 22.01 -8.86
C SER A 367 3.78 21.06 -7.81
N SER A 368 4.12 19.84 -8.21
CA SER A 368 4.81 18.88 -7.32
C SER A 368 6.25 19.29 -7.00
N TRP A 369 6.74 20.37 -7.61
CA TRP A 369 8.05 20.99 -7.39
C TRP A 369 7.94 22.42 -6.84
N PRO A 370 7.38 22.66 -5.68
CA PRO A 370 7.04 24.00 -5.19
C PRO A 370 8.23 24.83 -4.72
N SER A 371 9.33 24.19 -4.30
CA SER A 371 10.58 24.92 -4.04
C SER A 371 11.13 25.62 -5.28
N LEU A 372 10.70 25.21 -6.47
CA LEU A 372 11.10 25.76 -7.76
C LEU A 372 9.98 26.57 -8.44
N GLY A 373 8.75 26.54 -7.90
CA GLY A 373 7.58 27.15 -8.52
C GLY A 373 7.09 26.36 -9.74
N LYS A 374 6.25 27.00 -10.56
CA LYS A 374 5.75 26.41 -11.81
C LYS A 374 6.92 26.26 -12.79
N VAL A 375 7.29 25.03 -13.12
CA VAL A 375 8.49 24.68 -13.90
C VAL A 375 8.17 23.74 -15.04
N VAL A 376 9.02 23.75 -16.05
CA VAL A 376 9.05 22.78 -17.14
C VAL A 376 10.21 21.83 -16.88
N LEU A 377 10.00 20.53 -17.07
CA LEU A 377 11.03 19.52 -16.88
C LEU A 377 11.59 19.04 -18.21
N VAL A 378 12.92 18.96 -18.28
CA VAL A 378 13.67 18.32 -19.36
C VAL A 378 14.38 17.11 -18.76
N LYS A 379 14.01 15.92 -19.21
CA LYS A 379 14.53 14.65 -18.68
C LYS A 379 15.18 13.82 -19.77
N PHE A 380 16.42 13.45 -19.54
CA PHE A 380 17.21 12.57 -20.42
C PHE A 380 17.09 11.10 -19.96
N SER A 381 17.32 10.16 -20.88
CA SER A 381 17.36 8.74 -20.56
C SER A 381 18.60 8.33 -19.76
N VAL A 382 19.68 9.09 -19.88
CA VAL A 382 20.97 8.89 -19.21
C VAL A 382 21.45 10.20 -18.58
N PRO A 383 22.38 10.18 -17.63
CA PRO A 383 23.04 11.37 -17.12
C PRO A 383 23.70 12.20 -18.24
N VAL A 384 23.58 13.50 -18.18
CA VAL A 384 24.12 14.45 -19.14
C VAL A 384 24.86 15.60 -18.44
N ASP A 385 25.81 16.21 -19.14
CA ASP A 385 26.54 17.38 -18.62
C ASP A 385 25.65 18.62 -18.60
N GLU A 386 25.65 19.36 -17.50
CA GLU A 386 24.81 20.55 -17.33
C GLU A 386 25.18 21.67 -18.30
N ALA A 387 26.47 21.85 -18.62
CA ALA A 387 26.91 22.86 -19.56
C ALA A 387 26.46 22.53 -20.99
N GLU A 388 26.39 21.24 -21.33
CA GLU A 388 25.84 20.80 -22.62
C GLU A 388 24.33 21.07 -22.68
N VAL A 389 23.58 20.79 -21.60
CA VAL A 389 22.14 21.06 -21.54
C VAL A 389 21.87 22.56 -21.66
N ASN A 390 22.65 23.41 -20.99
CA ASN A 390 22.51 24.86 -21.09
C ASN A 390 22.73 25.40 -22.53
N ARG A 391 23.61 24.77 -23.31
CA ARG A 391 23.82 25.11 -24.72
C ARG A 391 22.77 24.54 -25.65
N ALA A 392 22.20 23.39 -25.30
CA ALA A 392 21.28 22.64 -26.13
C ALA A 392 19.83 23.12 -26.05
N VAL A 393 19.47 23.81 -24.97
CA VAL A 393 18.07 24.13 -24.66
C VAL A 393 17.79 25.60 -24.98
N THR A 394 16.65 25.86 -25.63
CA THR A 394 16.14 27.21 -25.87
C THR A 394 14.67 27.30 -25.52
N LEU A 395 14.25 28.47 -25.04
CA LEU A 395 12.86 28.76 -24.70
C LEU A 395 12.41 30.02 -25.43
N ALA A 396 11.24 29.96 -26.06
CA ALA A 396 10.62 31.10 -26.71
C ALA A 396 9.15 31.24 -26.26
N GLU A 397 8.68 32.49 -26.19
CA GLU A 397 7.27 32.83 -25.99
C GLU A 397 6.66 33.30 -27.32
N THR A 398 5.41 32.95 -27.60
CA THR A 398 4.69 33.45 -28.75
C THR A 398 3.69 34.51 -28.29
N VAL A 399 3.90 35.75 -28.77
CA VAL A 399 3.02 36.90 -28.52
C VAL A 399 2.57 37.46 -29.87
N ASN A 400 1.26 37.54 -30.09
CA ASN A 400 0.68 38.05 -31.35
C ASN A 400 1.24 37.34 -32.60
N GLY A 401 1.47 36.03 -32.53
CA GLY A 401 2.00 35.22 -33.63
C GLY A 401 3.50 35.36 -33.86
N LYS A 402 4.21 36.17 -33.09
CA LYS A 402 5.69 36.35 -33.16
C LYS A 402 6.34 35.60 -31.98
N GLN A 403 7.37 34.82 -32.31
CA GLN A 403 8.21 34.17 -31.29
C GLN A 403 9.33 35.08 -30.82
N GLY A 404 9.45 35.23 -29.50
CA GLY A 404 10.53 35.92 -28.82
C GLY A 404 11.32 34.98 -27.92
N SER A 405 12.64 34.95 -28.04
CA SER A 405 13.50 34.19 -27.11
C SER A 405 13.41 34.74 -25.70
N LEU A 406 13.39 33.84 -24.73
CA LEU A 406 13.35 34.17 -23.31
C LEU A 406 14.63 33.76 -22.61
N ILE A 407 15.03 34.59 -21.64
CA ILE A 407 16.07 34.25 -20.67
C ILE A 407 15.43 33.31 -19.64
N PHE A 408 16.10 32.22 -19.34
CA PHE A 408 15.64 31.22 -18.37
C PHE A 408 16.80 30.72 -17.51
N SER A 409 16.45 30.10 -16.38
CA SER A 409 17.37 29.32 -15.55
C SER A 409 17.09 27.85 -15.69
N LEU A 410 18.13 27.04 -15.69
CA LEU A 410 18.06 25.59 -15.51
C LEU A 410 18.51 25.25 -14.09
N HIS A 411 17.76 24.39 -13.44
CA HIS A 411 18.10 23.86 -12.12
C HIS A 411 18.19 22.35 -12.21
N LYS A 412 19.37 21.81 -11.98
CA LYS A 412 19.63 20.38 -11.98
C LYS A 412 19.00 19.73 -10.77
N LEU A 413 18.06 18.81 -10.99
CA LEU A 413 17.39 18.07 -9.94
C LEU A 413 18.10 16.75 -9.65
N ASP A 414 18.49 16.05 -10.69
CA ASP A 414 19.39 14.91 -10.68
C ASP A 414 20.22 14.91 -11.97
N PRO A 415 21.27 14.06 -12.12
CA PRO A 415 22.15 14.06 -13.27
C PRO A 415 21.50 13.92 -14.66
N ARG A 416 20.21 13.62 -14.74
CA ARG A 416 19.45 13.51 -15.99
C ARG A 416 18.18 14.35 -16.06
N THR A 417 17.82 15.08 -14.98
CA THR A 417 16.57 15.84 -14.91
C THR A 417 16.85 17.29 -14.56
N PHE A 418 16.34 18.18 -15.38
CA PHE A 418 16.52 19.63 -15.24
C PHE A 418 15.16 20.31 -15.19
N ALA A 419 14.97 21.19 -14.21
CA ALA A 419 13.83 22.08 -14.11
C ALA A 419 14.16 23.41 -14.78
N MET A 420 13.31 23.86 -15.69
CA MET A 420 13.45 25.11 -16.38
C MET A 420 12.44 26.15 -15.91
N LYS A 421 12.89 27.38 -15.73
CA LYS A 421 12.03 28.49 -15.36
C LYS A 421 12.48 29.76 -16.11
N PRO A 422 11.56 30.48 -16.81
CA PRO A 422 11.89 31.82 -17.36
C PRO A 422 12.24 32.77 -16.23
N ALA A 423 13.10 33.76 -16.52
CA ALA A 423 13.53 34.78 -15.54
C ALA A 423 12.34 35.47 -14.85
N ASN A 424 11.28 35.78 -15.61
CA ASN A 424 10.05 36.39 -15.11
C ASN A 424 8.94 35.40 -14.78
N GLY A 425 9.24 34.07 -14.70
CA GLY A 425 8.26 33.01 -14.54
C GLY A 425 7.40 32.80 -15.79
N PHE A 426 6.67 31.69 -15.81
CA PHE A 426 5.65 31.42 -16.84
C PHE A 426 4.42 32.28 -16.59
N GLN A 427 3.94 32.98 -17.61
CA GLN A 427 2.72 33.80 -17.54
C GLN A 427 1.49 32.95 -17.88
N PRO A 428 0.35 33.10 -17.18
CA PRO A 428 -0.87 32.35 -17.48
C PRO A 428 -1.38 32.63 -18.90
N GLY A 429 -1.91 31.60 -19.55
CA GLY A 429 -2.57 31.68 -20.87
C GLY A 429 -1.63 31.94 -22.05
N ARG A 430 -0.32 31.89 -21.83
CA ARG A 430 0.67 32.16 -22.86
C ARG A 430 1.16 30.89 -23.54
N TYR A 431 1.59 31.04 -24.82
CA TYR A 431 2.19 29.97 -25.61
C TYR A 431 3.69 30.00 -25.53
N TYR A 432 4.27 28.85 -25.23
CA TYR A 432 5.72 28.66 -25.13
C TYR A 432 6.18 27.56 -26.08
N THR A 433 7.38 27.72 -26.60
CA THR A 433 8.08 26.70 -27.39
C THR A 433 9.42 26.41 -26.72
N LEU A 434 9.61 25.20 -26.27
CA LEU A 434 10.87 24.70 -25.74
C LEU A 434 11.52 23.80 -26.78
N THR A 435 12.78 24.05 -27.10
CA THR A 435 13.52 23.26 -28.08
C THR A 435 14.79 22.71 -27.44
N VAL A 436 15.06 21.41 -27.66
CA VAL A 436 16.31 20.75 -27.27
C VAL A 436 17.06 20.33 -28.54
N ILE A 437 18.25 20.93 -28.76
CA ILE A 437 19.12 20.63 -29.89
C ILE A 437 19.98 19.43 -29.53
N LYS A 438 19.62 18.25 -30.02
CA LYS A 438 20.29 17.00 -29.69
C LYS A 438 21.78 16.99 -30.03
N ALA A 439 22.17 17.63 -31.16
CA ALA A 439 23.55 17.70 -31.60
C ALA A 439 24.50 18.40 -30.61
N ALA A 440 23.97 19.19 -29.68
CA ALA A 440 24.76 19.86 -28.65
C ALA A 440 25.03 19.02 -27.41
N ILE A 441 24.53 17.79 -27.37
CA ILE A 441 24.67 16.87 -26.23
C ILE A 441 25.43 15.62 -26.65
N THR A 442 26.49 15.32 -25.93
CA THR A 442 27.32 14.14 -26.16
C THR A 442 26.52 12.85 -25.81
N GLY A 443 26.64 11.80 -26.61
CA GLY A 443 25.95 10.53 -26.38
C GLY A 443 24.68 10.30 -27.20
N PHE A 444 24.19 11.32 -27.96
CA PHE A 444 23.25 11.04 -29.05
C PHE A 444 24.04 10.42 -30.23
N THR A 445 23.98 9.10 -30.35
CA THR A 445 24.89 8.33 -31.23
C THR A 445 24.37 8.07 -32.64
N SER A 446 23.15 8.46 -32.98
CA SER A 446 22.57 8.23 -34.32
C SER A 446 22.62 9.50 -35.16
N LEU A 447 23.38 9.45 -36.26
CA LEU A 447 23.44 10.55 -37.23
C LEU A 447 22.10 11.00 -37.78
N THR A 448 21.14 10.07 -37.92
CA THR A 448 19.77 10.33 -38.37
C THR A 448 18.88 10.97 -37.30
N ASP A 449 19.20 10.75 -36.01
CA ASP A 449 18.41 11.26 -34.88
C ASP A 449 18.93 12.61 -34.34
N GLN A 450 20.18 12.98 -34.67
CA GLN A 450 20.76 14.24 -34.25
C GLN A 450 20.23 15.47 -35.02
N SER A 451 19.75 15.27 -36.25
CA SER A 451 19.36 16.38 -37.15
C SER A 451 18.05 17.07 -36.76
N LYS A 452 17.17 16.39 -35.99
CA LYS A 452 15.88 16.96 -35.62
C LYS A 452 15.87 17.33 -34.12
N PRO A 453 15.63 18.59 -33.78
CA PRO A 453 15.47 19.00 -32.39
C PRO A 453 14.21 18.36 -31.79
N VAL A 454 14.23 18.17 -30.49
CA VAL A 454 13.00 17.84 -29.75
C VAL A 454 12.32 19.14 -29.36
N VAL A 455 11.09 19.30 -29.80
CA VAL A 455 10.33 20.55 -29.58
C VAL A 455 9.08 20.20 -28.77
N SER A 456 8.81 20.97 -27.74
CA SER A 456 7.53 21.01 -27.04
C SER A 456 6.90 22.38 -27.15
N GLN A 457 5.66 22.42 -27.62
CA GLN A 457 4.83 23.63 -27.67
C GLN A 457 3.66 23.44 -26.73
N PHE A 458 3.42 24.39 -25.85
CA PHE A 458 2.36 24.31 -24.87
C PHE A 458 1.82 25.70 -24.55
N ARG A 459 0.53 25.76 -24.17
CA ARG A 459 -0.12 26.93 -23.57
C ARG A 459 -0.25 26.73 -22.08
N THR A 460 0.26 27.65 -21.29
CA THR A 460 0.09 27.61 -19.83
C THR A 460 -1.38 27.77 -19.45
N ALA A 461 -1.80 27.05 -18.42
CA ALA A 461 -3.13 27.19 -17.85
C ALA A 461 -3.34 28.60 -17.25
N GLU A 462 -4.56 29.07 -17.31
CA GLU A 462 -5.02 30.28 -16.67
C GLU A 462 -6.20 30.00 -15.73
N LYS A 463 -6.64 30.98 -14.95
CA LYS A 463 -7.65 30.80 -13.92
C LYS A 463 -8.95 30.12 -14.43
N LYS A 464 -9.37 30.41 -15.65
CA LYS A 464 -10.55 29.76 -16.26
C LYS A 464 -10.37 28.28 -16.56
N ASP A 465 -9.12 27.80 -16.70
CA ASP A 465 -8.79 26.40 -16.98
C ASP A 465 -8.66 25.57 -15.69
N THR A 466 -8.63 26.20 -14.53
CA THR A 466 -8.40 25.59 -13.22
C THR A 466 -9.67 25.61 -12.37
N GLY A 467 -9.74 24.70 -11.41
CA GLY A 467 -10.74 24.72 -10.36
C GLY A 467 -10.10 24.76 -8.97
N SER A 468 -10.92 24.74 -7.94
CA SER A 468 -10.49 24.83 -6.56
C SER A 468 -11.20 23.81 -5.68
N ILE A 469 -10.55 23.42 -4.57
CA ILE A 469 -11.16 22.66 -3.47
C ILE A 469 -11.00 23.47 -2.20
N SER A 470 -12.05 23.61 -1.42
CA SER A 470 -11.98 24.23 -0.09
C SER A 470 -12.73 23.41 0.95
N GLY A 471 -12.24 23.47 2.18
CA GLY A 471 -12.83 22.78 3.31
C GLY A 471 -12.23 23.22 4.64
N LYS A 472 -12.73 22.61 5.69
CA LYS A 472 -12.24 22.78 7.06
C LYS A 472 -12.12 21.43 7.73
N GLY A 473 -11.52 21.41 8.90
CA GLY A 473 -11.46 20.21 9.70
C GLY A 473 -11.02 20.50 11.12
N HIS A 474 -10.85 19.42 11.87
CA HIS A 474 -10.39 19.48 13.25
C HIS A 474 -9.19 18.56 13.45
N ALA A 475 -8.18 19.06 14.16
CA ALA A 475 -7.02 18.30 14.59
C ALA A 475 -6.51 18.82 15.93
N SER A 476 -5.90 17.94 16.72
CA SER A 476 -5.28 18.32 18.00
C SER A 476 -3.86 18.88 17.84
N ALA A 477 -3.31 18.89 16.64
CA ALA A 477 -1.96 19.39 16.34
C ALA A 477 -1.98 20.87 15.94
N LYS A 478 -0.83 21.54 16.05
CA LYS A 478 -0.68 22.94 15.61
C LYS A 478 -0.71 23.09 14.09
N HIS A 479 -0.22 22.10 13.37
CA HIS A 479 -0.11 22.10 11.92
C HIS A 479 -0.73 20.87 11.31
N VAL A 480 -1.33 21.04 10.14
CA VAL A 480 -1.93 19.98 9.35
C VAL A 480 -1.43 20.09 7.92
N VAL A 481 -1.02 18.97 7.35
CA VAL A 481 -0.73 18.84 5.93
C VAL A 481 -1.96 18.26 5.26
N ILE A 482 -2.47 18.93 4.25
CA ILE A 482 -3.57 18.46 3.40
C ILE A 482 -3.00 18.06 2.05
N GLU A 483 -3.44 16.92 1.53
CA GLU A 483 -3.06 16.39 0.24
C GLU A 483 -4.29 16.18 -0.64
N ALA A 484 -4.18 16.61 -1.91
CA ALA A 484 -5.15 16.31 -2.96
C ALA A 484 -4.44 15.51 -4.06
N LYS A 485 -4.70 14.20 -4.13
CA LYS A 485 -4.09 13.28 -5.08
C LYS A 485 -5.03 13.04 -6.24
N ALA A 486 -4.58 13.33 -7.47
CA ALA A 486 -5.37 13.10 -8.67
C ALA A 486 -5.55 11.60 -8.95
N SER A 487 -6.79 11.18 -9.24
CA SER A 487 -7.11 9.79 -9.58
C SER A 487 -6.48 9.41 -10.92
N GLY A 488 -5.85 8.23 -10.97
CA GLY A 488 -5.20 7.74 -12.20
C GLY A 488 -3.92 8.47 -12.60
N SER A 489 -3.39 9.37 -11.75
CA SER A 489 -2.16 10.12 -11.97
C SER A 489 -1.24 10.03 -10.75
N ALA A 490 0.05 10.22 -10.98
CA ALA A 490 1.02 10.39 -9.90
C ALA A 490 1.00 11.81 -9.30
N SER A 491 0.20 12.74 -9.87
CA SER A 491 0.14 14.13 -9.42
C SER A 491 -0.52 14.25 -8.05
N SER A 492 0.17 14.88 -7.12
CA SER A 492 -0.31 15.18 -5.78
C SER A 492 -0.02 16.65 -5.47
N PHE A 493 -1.01 17.30 -4.89
CA PHE A 493 -0.93 18.69 -4.45
C PHE A 493 -0.99 18.69 -2.93
N SER A 494 -0.15 19.47 -2.27
CA SER A 494 -0.17 19.56 -0.82
C SER A 494 -0.11 20.99 -0.33
N THR A 495 -0.73 21.25 0.79
CA THR A 495 -0.68 22.53 1.51
C THR A 495 -0.57 22.28 3.00
N THR A 496 0.12 23.18 3.69
CA THR A 496 0.23 23.14 5.16
C THR A 496 -0.52 24.31 5.74
N VAL A 497 -1.39 24.03 6.70
CA VAL A 497 -2.17 25.03 7.41
C VAL A 497 -1.97 24.92 8.92
N SER A 498 -2.21 25.99 9.64
CA SER A 498 -2.20 26.02 11.10
C SER A 498 -3.60 25.87 11.65
N CYS A 499 -3.73 25.15 12.76
CA CYS A 499 -4.97 25.08 13.52
C CYS A 499 -5.11 26.31 14.44
N ASP A 500 -6.34 26.74 14.61
CA ASP A 500 -6.68 27.74 15.62
C ASP A 500 -6.64 27.16 17.05
N LYS A 501 -6.93 27.99 18.05
CA LYS A 501 -6.97 27.58 19.48
C LYS A 501 -8.01 26.51 19.80
N ASN A 502 -9.00 26.31 18.92
CA ASN A 502 -10.03 25.28 19.05
C ASN A 502 -9.70 24.02 18.23
N GLY A 503 -8.50 23.95 17.63
CA GLY A 503 -8.09 22.84 16.77
C GLY A 503 -8.71 22.87 15.37
N ILE A 504 -9.36 23.97 14.97
CA ILE A 504 -9.99 24.07 13.66
C ILE A 504 -8.97 24.58 12.64
N PHE A 505 -8.87 23.90 11.51
CA PHE A 505 -8.11 24.35 10.35
C PHE A 505 -9.02 24.61 9.15
N ARG A 506 -8.60 25.50 8.26
CA ARG A 506 -9.25 25.79 6.98
C ARG A 506 -8.22 25.70 5.88
N TYR A 507 -8.60 25.20 4.73
CA TYR A 507 -7.69 25.05 3.60
C TYR A 507 -8.37 25.35 2.27
N THR A 508 -7.56 25.75 1.29
CA THR A 508 -7.98 25.93 -0.09
C THR A 508 -6.84 25.49 -1.01
N PHE A 509 -7.15 24.58 -1.92
CA PHE A 509 -6.34 24.35 -3.10
C PHE A 509 -6.89 25.22 -4.22
N SER A 510 -6.10 26.11 -4.72
CA SER A 510 -6.40 26.92 -5.90
C SER A 510 -5.65 26.36 -7.11
N GLU A 511 -6.13 26.67 -8.30
CA GLU A 511 -5.46 26.33 -9.57
C GLU A 511 -5.23 24.81 -9.78
N LEU A 512 -6.13 23.96 -9.31
CA LEU A 512 -6.08 22.54 -9.59
C LEU A 512 -6.52 22.22 -11.03
N PRO A 513 -5.87 21.30 -11.72
CA PRO A 513 -6.39 20.73 -12.96
C PRO A 513 -7.79 20.13 -12.75
N PRO A 514 -8.71 20.23 -13.73
CA PRO A 514 -9.98 19.52 -13.67
C PRO A 514 -9.75 18.01 -13.58
N GLY A 515 -10.53 17.33 -12.75
CA GLY A 515 -10.37 15.89 -12.54
C GLY A 515 -10.98 15.41 -11.23
N SER A 516 -10.76 14.15 -10.92
CA SER A 516 -11.18 13.52 -9.67
C SER A 516 -9.99 13.42 -8.72
N TYR A 517 -10.21 13.75 -7.45
CA TYR A 517 -9.17 13.82 -6.42
C TYR A 517 -9.58 13.04 -5.17
N THR A 518 -8.62 12.33 -4.58
CA THR A 518 -8.72 11.87 -3.19
C THR A 518 -8.11 12.94 -2.31
N VAL A 519 -8.87 13.45 -1.33
CA VAL A 519 -8.41 14.49 -0.41
C VAL A 519 -8.21 13.90 0.97
N SER A 520 -6.99 14.03 1.50
CA SER A 520 -6.60 13.52 2.80
C SER A 520 -5.83 14.59 3.58
N ALA A 521 -5.72 14.40 4.88
CA ALA A 521 -4.93 15.27 5.74
C ALA A 521 -4.22 14.45 6.81
N PHE A 522 -3.07 14.92 7.29
CA PHE A 522 -2.39 14.32 8.42
C PHE A 522 -1.77 15.39 9.33
N SER A 523 -1.61 15.00 10.59
CA SER A 523 -1.00 15.85 11.63
C SER A 523 0.44 15.38 11.88
N PRO A 524 1.46 16.14 11.46
CA PRO A 524 2.84 15.83 11.75
C PRO A 524 3.12 15.81 13.25
N PHE A 525 3.98 14.92 13.72
CA PHE A 525 4.44 14.95 15.10
C PHE A 525 5.32 16.19 15.36
N GLY A 526 5.09 16.82 16.51
CA GLY A 526 5.80 18.00 16.96
C GLY A 526 5.13 19.32 16.59
N ASP A 527 5.65 20.41 17.17
CA ASP A 527 5.05 21.75 17.13
C ASP A 527 5.62 22.66 16.03
N LYS A 528 6.68 22.23 15.36
CA LYS A 528 7.30 23.02 14.28
C LYS A 528 6.55 22.84 12.98
N PRO A 529 6.39 23.91 12.17
CA PRO A 529 5.85 23.76 10.83
C PRO A 529 6.63 22.67 10.07
N PRO A 530 5.95 21.74 9.41
CA PRO A 530 6.63 20.72 8.64
C PRO A 530 7.35 21.36 7.44
N ALA A 531 8.43 20.71 7.01
CA ALA A 531 9.07 21.09 5.75
C ALA A 531 8.04 20.96 4.60
N PRO A 532 8.14 21.78 3.56
CA PRO A 532 7.30 21.64 2.37
C PRO A 532 7.36 20.19 1.84
N TYR A 533 6.18 19.62 1.48
CA TYR A 533 6.05 18.24 0.92
C TYR A 533 6.47 17.12 1.84
N ARG A 534 6.42 17.34 3.14
CA ARG A 534 6.56 16.27 4.10
C ARG A 534 5.54 15.19 3.81
N GLN A 535 6.01 13.94 3.73
CA GLN A 535 5.14 12.79 3.62
C GLN A 535 4.64 12.35 5.01
N TRP A 536 3.47 11.73 5.02
CA TRP A 536 2.90 11.08 6.21
C TRP A 536 3.85 10.02 6.75
N ASN A 537 4.04 10.00 8.08
CA ASN A 537 4.84 8.99 8.74
C ASN A 537 3.94 7.80 9.15
N PRO A 538 4.16 6.62 8.58
CA PRO A 538 3.35 5.43 8.85
C PRO A 538 3.61 4.80 10.22
N GLY A 539 4.54 5.33 11.02
CA GLY A 539 5.04 4.64 12.20
C GLY A 539 5.87 3.41 11.87
N SER A 540 6.03 2.50 12.81
CA SER A 540 6.75 1.23 12.60
C SER A 540 6.22 0.12 13.51
N VAL A 541 6.34 -1.13 13.05
CA VAL A 541 5.98 -2.32 13.82
C VAL A 541 7.13 -2.74 14.72
N LYS A 542 8.39 -2.51 14.28
CA LYS A 542 9.60 -2.91 15.00
C LYS A 542 10.69 -1.84 14.90
N PRO A 543 11.03 -1.15 16.01
CA PRO A 543 10.24 -1.08 17.25
C PRO A 543 8.84 -0.51 16.97
N TYR A 544 7.89 -0.80 17.85
CA TYR A 544 6.56 -0.23 17.71
C TYR A 544 6.60 1.29 17.90
N LYS A 545 6.24 2.02 16.87
CA LYS A 545 6.06 3.49 16.91
C LYS A 545 4.72 3.84 16.26
N PRO A 546 3.90 4.68 16.89
CA PRO A 546 2.62 5.06 16.33
C PRO A 546 2.79 5.79 14.99
N ALA A 547 1.79 5.65 14.12
CA ALA A 547 1.67 6.44 12.89
C ALA A 547 1.25 7.88 13.20
N GLU A 548 1.52 8.82 12.30
CA GLU A 548 0.92 10.14 12.39
C GLU A 548 -0.60 10.06 12.21
N PRO A 549 -1.38 10.82 13.01
CA PRO A 549 -2.82 10.88 12.84
C PRO A 549 -3.19 11.39 11.45
N PHE A 550 -4.17 10.77 10.83
CA PHE A 550 -4.65 11.18 9.51
C PHE A 550 -6.18 11.14 9.42
N GLY A 551 -6.70 11.83 8.43
CA GLY A 551 -8.11 11.83 8.06
C GLY A 551 -8.26 11.80 6.55
N LEU A 552 -9.42 11.35 6.09
CA LEU A 552 -9.75 11.20 4.68
C LEU A 552 -11.17 11.75 4.44
N TYR A 553 -11.33 12.49 3.36
CA TYR A 553 -12.66 12.74 2.81
C TYR A 553 -13.16 11.49 2.12
N ALA A 554 -14.36 11.05 2.49
CA ALA A 554 -14.83 9.69 2.18
C ALA A 554 -15.02 9.41 0.68
N GLU A 555 -15.33 10.44 -0.10
CA GLU A 555 -15.67 10.33 -1.52
C GLU A 555 -14.64 11.02 -2.42
N PRO A 556 -14.46 10.56 -3.67
CA PRO A 556 -13.66 11.28 -4.64
C PRO A 556 -14.24 12.68 -4.91
N VAL A 557 -13.39 13.70 -4.87
CA VAL A 557 -13.77 15.11 -5.08
C VAL A 557 -13.58 15.47 -6.55
N THR A 558 -14.64 15.90 -7.20
CA THR A 558 -14.57 16.35 -8.59
C THR A 558 -14.25 17.84 -8.67
N VAL A 559 -13.15 18.18 -9.35
CA VAL A 559 -12.75 19.56 -9.67
C VAL A 559 -13.17 19.88 -11.09
N ARG A 560 -13.87 21.00 -11.27
CA ARG A 560 -14.28 21.54 -12.57
C ARG A 560 -13.64 22.90 -12.81
N ALA A 561 -13.22 23.17 -14.04
CA ALA A 561 -12.65 24.45 -14.43
C ALA A 561 -13.60 25.61 -14.12
N GLY A 562 -13.05 26.69 -13.55
CA GLY A 562 -13.79 27.88 -13.15
C GLY A 562 -14.64 27.73 -11.87
N TRP A 563 -14.65 26.59 -11.21
CA TRP A 563 -15.49 26.32 -10.04
C TRP A 563 -14.67 25.99 -8.79
N THR A 564 -15.23 26.29 -7.63
CA THR A 564 -14.74 25.83 -6.33
C THR A 564 -15.66 24.75 -5.80
N THR A 565 -15.10 23.56 -5.51
CA THR A 565 -15.79 22.50 -4.78
C THR A 565 -15.59 22.76 -3.29
N GLU A 566 -16.65 23.11 -2.60
CA GLU A 566 -16.64 23.53 -1.20
C GLU A 566 -17.09 22.42 -0.25
N ASN A 567 -16.90 22.64 1.05
CA ASN A 567 -17.33 21.75 2.15
C ASN A 567 -16.66 20.36 2.10
N ILE A 568 -15.44 20.31 1.61
CA ILE A 568 -14.62 19.09 1.68
C ILE A 568 -13.97 19.02 3.06
N ASP A 569 -14.78 18.68 4.06
CA ASP A 569 -14.39 18.73 5.46
C ASP A 569 -13.70 17.42 5.89
N ILE A 570 -12.57 17.53 6.59
CA ILE A 570 -11.74 16.38 6.99
C ILE A 570 -11.54 16.40 8.50
N HIS A 571 -11.90 15.30 9.15
CA HIS A 571 -11.62 15.11 10.57
C HIS A 571 -10.39 14.22 10.76
N ILE A 572 -9.41 14.72 11.49
CA ILE A 572 -8.24 13.94 11.86
C ILE A 572 -8.49 13.34 13.24
N ILE A 573 -8.46 12.01 13.33
CA ILE A 573 -8.66 11.30 14.59
C ILE A 573 -7.46 11.58 15.50
N SER A 574 -7.74 12.11 16.68
CA SER A 574 -6.71 12.51 17.66
C SER A 574 -5.87 11.32 18.13
N SER A 575 -4.58 11.57 18.35
CA SER A 575 -3.66 10.65 19.02
C SER A 575 -3.85 10.60 20.56
N ARG A 576 -4.68 11.53 21.13
CA ARG A 576 -4.92 11.61 22.58
C ARG A 576 -6.06 10.72 23.03
#